data_db342855cedaa2cc4bc3d26938bb7516
#
_entry.id   db342855cedaa2cc4bc3d26938bb7516
#
_cell.length_a   1.000
_cell.length_b   1.000
_cell.length_c   1.000
_cell.angle_alpha   90.00
_cell.angle_beta   90.00
_cell.angle_gamma   90.00
#
_symmetry.space_group_name_H-M   'P 1'
#
loop_
_entity.id
_entity.type
_entity.pdbx_description
1 polymer ?
#
loop_
_entity_poly.entity_id
_entity_poly.type
_entity_poly.pdbx_seq_one_letter_code
_entity_poly.pdbx_strand_id
1 'polypeptide(L)'
;QNGAQVTVLERNAHTGRKILITGKGRCNVTNDCDVRDFIAAVPTNGNFLFGAASRFSPHDAMRFFESRGLALKTERGRRVFPQSDKAADVVGTLTRFLQQTGCRVVRARAQALLLKNGRVQGVRTEDGKIFSADCVIIACGGLSYPRTGSTGDGYSLARAAGHTVTPLGPSLVPLV
;
A
#
# COMPACT_ATOMS: atom_id res chain seq x y z
N GLN A 1 -3.50 2.44 15.76
CA GLN A 1 -3.65 2.24 17.23
C GLN A 1 -4.45 3.35 17.94
N ASN A 2 -5.15 4.18 17.21
CA ASN A 2 -5.94 5.29 17.77
C ASN A 2 -7.40 4.88 18.07
N GLY A 3 -7.63 3.62 18.47
CA GLY A 3 -8.97 3.10 18.81
C GLY A 3 -9.85 2.73 17.60
N ALA A 4 -9.37 2.92 16.37
CA ALA A 4 -10.13 2.54 15.18
C ALA A 4 -10.16 1.01 14.99
N GLN A 5 -11.33 0.47 14.74
CA GLN A 5 -11.50 -0.92 14.29
C GLN A 5 -11.22 -0.99 12.79
N VAL A 6 -10.24 -1.81 12.40
CA VAL A 6 -9.82 -1.90 10.99
C VAL A 6 -10.14 -3.28 10.43
N THR A 7 -10.80 -3.30 9.27
CA THR A 7 -10.98 -4.51 8.45
C THR A 7 -10.29 -4.31 7.11
N VAL A 8 -9.39 -5.21 6.76
CA VAL A 8 -8.74 -5.28 5.45
C VAL A 8 -9.49 -6.27 4.57
N LEU A 9 -9.97 -5.83 3.42
CA LEU A 9 -10.51 -6.69 2.38
C LEU A 9 -9.40 -7.02 1.38
N GLU A 10 -8.97 -8.27 1.31
CA GLU A 10 -7.95 -8.76 0.39
C GLU A 10 -8.54 -9.77 -0.58
N ARG A 11 -8.44 -9.51 -1.88
CA ARG A 11 -8.99 -10.41 -2.90
C ARG A 11 -8.19 -11.71 -3.08
N ASN A 12 -6.89 -11.65 -2.83
CA ASN A 12 -6.00 -12.80 -2.92
C ASN A 12 -6.12 -13.70 -1.68
N ALA A 13 -5.57 -14.90 -1.77
CA ALA A 13 -5.51 -15.82 -0.62
C ALA A 13 -4.62 -15.29 0.52
N HIS A 14 -3.63 -14.47 0.18
CA HIS A 14 -2.66 -13.90 1.13
C HIS A 14 -2.43 -12.42 0.82
N THR A 15 -2.24 -11.61 1.87
CA THR A 15 -1.82 -10.20 1.77
C THR A 15 -0.38 -10.09 1.27
N GLY A 16 -0.01 -8.93 0.72
CA GLY A 16 1.38 -8.63 0.37
C GLY A 16 1.89 -9.29 -0.91
N ARG A 17 1.03 -9.89 -1.72
CA ARG A 17 1.44 -10.63 -2.93
C ARG A 17 2.29 -9.80 -3.89
N LYS A 18 2.00 -8.51 -4.03
CA LYS A 18 2.81 -7.60 -4.86
C LYS A 18 4.20 -7.38 -4.27
N ILE A 19 4.32 -7.29 -2.95
CA ILE A 19 5.59 -7.10 -2.26
C ILE A 19 6.56 -8.22 -2.60
N LEU A 20 6.08 -9.47 -2.66
CA LEU A 20 6.91 -10.66 -2.91
C LEU A 20 7.67 -10.62 -4.24
N ILE A 21 7.21 -9.87 -5.23
CA ILE A 21 7.86 -9.77 -6.55
C ILE A 21 8.68 -8.48 -6.72
N THR A 22 8.58 -7.54 -5.79
CA THR A 22 9.33 -6.27 -5.87
C THR A 22 10.82 -6.49 -5.63
N GLY A 23 11.66 -5.62 -6.20
CA GLY A 23 13.11 -5.70 -6.05
C GLY A 23 13.69 -7.08 -6.44
N LYS A 24 13.11 -7.75 -7.44
CA LYS A 24 13.48 -9.12 -7.86
C LYS A 24 13.35 -10.15 -6.73
N GLY A 25 12.26 -10.06 -5.94
CA GLY A 25 11.99 -10.95 -4.80
C GLY A 25 12.67 -10.55 -3.49
N ARG A 26 13.38 -9.41 -3.47
CA ARG A 26 14.09 -8.91 -2.29
C ARG A 26 13.29 -7.85 -1.52
N CYS A 27 12.37 -7.17 -2.15
CA CYS A 27 11.62 -6.00 -1.69
C CYS A 27 12.50 -4.77 -1.38
N ASN A 28 12.60 -3.83 -2.30
CA ASN A 28 13.09 -2.50 -1.97
C ASN A 28 12.06 -1.79 -1.07
N VAL A 29 12.33 -1.71 0.22
CA VAL A 29 11.40 -1.23 1.25
C VAL A 29 11.21 0.28 1.15
N THR A 30 12.32 1.01 1.05
CA THR A 30 12.36 2.48 0.97
C THR A 30 13.70 2.94 0.40
N ASN A 31 13.95 4.24 0.43
CA ASN A 31 15.25 4.84 0.17
C ASN A 31 15.75 5.52 1.45
N ASP A 32 17.03 5.38 1.75
CA ASP A 32 17.67 5.99 2.92
C ASP A 32 18.00 7.46 2.61
N CYS A 33 16.98 8.30 2.62
CA CYS A 33 17.09 9.72 2.33
C CYS A 33 16.18 10.55 3.25
N ASP A 34 16.45 11.83 3.37
CA ASP A 34 15.58 12.75 4.08
C ASP A 34 14.32 13.10 3.25
N VAL A 35 13.40 13.84 3.89
CA VAL A 35 12.13 14.23 3.24
C VAL A 35 12.36 15.15 2.05
N ARG A 36 13.36 16.04 2.09
CA ARG A 36 13.64 16.97 1.00
C ARG A 36 14.18 16.24 -0.22
N ASP A 37 15.15 15.35 -0.03
CA ASP A 37 15.69 14.49 -1.08
C ASP A 37 14.58 13.61 -1.69
N PHE A 38 13.71 13.05 -0.84
CA PHE A 38 12.56 12.26 -1.30
C PHE A 38 11.63 13.09 -2.20
N ILE A 39 11.25 14.30 -1.77
CA ILE A 39 10.37 15.19 -2.55
C ILE A 39 11.04 15.63 -3.85
N ALA A 40 12.34 15.96 -3.81
CA ALA A 40 13.09 16.36 -5.00
C ALA A 40 13.19 15.24 -6.06
N ALA A 41 13.14 13.97 -5.64
CA ALA A 41 13.14 12.81 -6.52
C ALA A 41 11.78 12.53 -7.19
N VAL A 42 10.69 13.21 -6.77
CA VAL A 42 9.36 13.06 -7.39
C VAL A 42 9.25 14.01 -8.59
N PRO A 43 9.17 13.48 -9.83
CA PRO A 43 9.30 14.31 -11.04
C PRO A 43 8.14 15.29 -11.26
N THR A 44 6.97 15.04 -10.69
CA THR A 44 5.79 15.88 -10.88
C THR A 44 5.03 16.03 -9.56
N ASN A 45 4.71 17.26 -9.17
CA ASN A 45 3.95 17.59 -7.96
C ASN A 45 4.54 17.03 -6.65
N GLY A 46 5.85 16.89 -6.53
CA GLY A 46 6.51 16.39 -5.32
C GLY A 46 6.05 17.09 -4.03
N ASN A 47 5.87 18.41 -4.10
CA ASN A 47 5.42 19.21 -2.95
C ASN A 47 4.06 18.78 -2.36
N PHE A 48 3.19 18.17 -3.17
CA PHE A 48 1.93 17.58 -2.69
C PHE A 48 2.16 16.51 -1.60
N LEU A 49 3.26 15.78 -1.70
CA LEU A 49 3.61 14.71 -0.76
C LEU A 49 4.32 15.21 0.50
N PHE A 50 4.71 16.49 0.57
CA PHE A 50 5.52 17.02 1.67
C PHE A 50 4.87 16.77 3.04
N GLY A 51 3.58 17.06 3.18
CA GLY A 51 2.85 16.86 4.44
C GLY A 51 2.80 15.38 4.87
N ALA A 52 2.61 14.46 3.92
CA ALA A 52 2.59 13.03 4.20
C ALA A 52 4.00 12.51 4.55
N ALA A 53 5.00 12.87 3.75
CA ALA A 53 6.40 12.46 3.96
C ALA A 53 7.01 13.03 5.24
N SER A 54 6.55 14.23 5.67
CA SER A 54 6.97 14.81 6.96
C SER A 54 6.36 14.10 8.18
N ARG A 55 5.20 13.44 8.01
CA ARG A 55 4.54 12.68 9.08
C ARG A 55 5.00 11.22 9.14
N PHE A 56 5.42 10.68 8.02
CA PHE A 56 5.96 9.33 7.90
C PHE A 56 7.05 9.33 6.83
N SER A 57 8.27 9.62 7.27
CA SER A 57 9.45 9.76 6.42
C SER A 57 10.00 8.41 5.96
N PRO A 58 10.92 8.40 4.97
CA PRO A 58 11.68 7.19 4.64
C PRO A 58 12.38 6.55 5.84
N HIS A 59 12.96 7.36 6.72
CA HIS A 59 13.57 6.88 7.97
C HIS A 59 12.54 6.32 8.96
N ASP A 60 11.30 6.87 9.00
CA ASP A 60 10.23 6.30 9.81
C ASP A 60 9.82 4.92 9.28
N ALA A 61 9.83 4.73 7.96
CA ALA A 61 9.59 3.43 7.37
C ALA A 61 10.68 2.41 7.78
N MET A 62 11.95 2.81 7.80
CA MET A 62 13.04 1.95 8.28
C MET A 62 12.82 1.59 9.77
N ARG A 63 12.62 2.59 10.63
CA ARG A 63 12.32 2.37 12.06
C ARG A 63 11.10 1.50 12.30
N PHE A 64 10.07 1.63 11.47
CA PHE A 64 8.87 0.80 11.56
C PHE A 64 9.18 -0.69 11.40
N PHE A 65 10.03 -1.06 10.45
CA PHE A 65 10.40 -2.46 10.22
C PHE A 65 11.41 -2.96 11.25
N GLU A 66 12.45 -2.17 11.56
CA GLU A 66 13.50 -2.53 12.51
C GLU A 66 12.96 -2.72 13.93
N SER A 67 12.06 -1.84 14.38
CA SER A 67 11.41 -1.99 15.70
C SER A 67 10.49 -3.22 15.80
N ARG A 68 10.23 -3.89 14.67
CA ARG A 68 9.45 -5.14 14.57
C ARG A 68 10.32 -6.35 14.26
N GLY A 69 11.65 -6.20 14.45
CA GLY A 69 12.61 -7.28 14.32
C GLY A 69 13.00 -7.61 12.88
N LEU A 70 12.72 -6.75 11.91
CA LEU A 70 13.22 -6.91 10.54
C LEU A 70 14.51 -6.09 10.37
N ALA A 71 15.67 -6.74 10.39
CA ALA A 71 16.92 -6.09 10.08
C ALA A 71 16.97 -5.63 8.62
N LEU A 72 17.39 -4.38 8.41
CA LEU A 72 17.52 -3.76 7.11
C LEU A 72 18.99 -3.50 6.76
N LYS A 73 19.26 -3.33 5.46
CA LYS A 73 20.54 -2.86 4.92
C LYS A 73 20.31 -1.83 3.84
N THR A 74 21.21 -0.84 3.77
CA THR A 74 21.26 0.15 2.71
C THR A 74 22.30 -0.25 1.67
N GLU A 75 21.91 -0.28 0.41
CA GLU A 75 22.77 -0.60 -0.75
C GLU A 75 23.01 0.64 -1.62
N ARG A 76 23.80 0.47 -2.68
CA ARG A 76 24.09 1.52 -3.66
C ARG A 76 22.82 2.23 -4.10
N GLY A 77 22.86 3.56 -4.16
CA GLY A 77 21.71 4.42 -4.49
C GLY A 77 20.75 4.58 -3.31
N ARG A 78 21.23 4.36 -2.09
CA ARG A 78 20.45 4.47 -0.83
C ARG A 78 19.22 3.56 -0.81
N ARG A 79 19.19 2.48 -1.60
CA ARG A 79 18.08 1.53 -1.61
C ARG A 79 18.11 0.66 -0.38
N VAL A 80 16.98 0.53 0.28
CA VAL A 80 16.86 -0.22 1.54
C VAL A 80 16.19 -1.57 1.28
N PHE A 81 16.85 -2.64 1.71
CA PHE A 81 16.37 -4.02 1.59
C PHE A 81 16.38 -4.72 2.95
N PRO A 82 15.59 -5.78 3.13
CA PRO A 82 15.80 -6.67 4.28
C PRO A 82 17.20 -7.28 4.23
N GLN A 83 17.84 -7.45 5.39
CA GLN A 83 19.16 -8.06 5.49
C GLN A 83 19.23 -9.45 4.86
N SER A 84 18.14 -10.19 4.94
CA SER A 84 17.98 -11.56 4.39
C SER A 84 17.85 -11.61 2.87
N ASP A 85 17.65 -10.48 2.19
CA ASP A 85 17.30 -10.42 0.77
C ASP A 85 16.01 -11.16 0.39
N LYS A 86 15.09 -11.35 1.33
CA LYS A 86 13.82 -12.07 1.12
C LYS A 86 12.63 -11.16 1.33
N ALA A 87 11.89 -10.87 0.27
CA ALA A 87 10.63 -10.12 0.36
C ALA A 87 9.59 -10.80 1.29
N ALA A 88 9.70 -12.11 1.48
CA ALA A 88 8.85 -12.87 2.39
C ALA A 88 8.98 -12.40 3.84
N ASP A 89 10.16 -11.97 4.28
CA ASP A 89 10.37 -11.49 5.64
C ASP A 89 9.70 -10.14 5.88
N VAL A 90 9.67 -9.29 4.84
CA VAL A 90 8.90 -8.03 4.87
C VAL A 90 7.41 -8.32 5.00
N VAL A 91 6.87 -9.23 4.19
CA VAL A 91 5.46 -9.64 4.26
C VAL A 91 5.15 -10.29 5.59
N GLY A 92 6.02 -11.16 6.09
CA GLY A 92 5.89 -11.81 7.41
C GLY A 92 5.81 -10.79 8.55
N THR A 93 6.65 -9.76 8.52
CA THR A 93 6.64 -8.67 9.51
C THR A 93 5.32 -7.89 9.48
N LEU A 94 4.84 -7.52 8.29
CA LEU A 94 3.55 -6.85 8.14
C LEU A 94 2.37 -7.72 8.60
N THR A 95 2.39 -9.02 8.29
CA THR A 95 1.35 -9.97 8.69
C THR A 95 1.28 -10.13 10.21
N ARG A 96 2.45 -10.30 10.86
CA ARG A 96 2.51 -10.33 12.34
C ARG A 96 1.98 -9.05 12.95
N PHE A 97 2.33 -7.89 12.38
CA PHE A 97 1.84 -6.60 12.85
C PHE A 97 0.31 -6.48 12.75
N LEU A 98 -0.29 -6.91 11.62
CA LEU A 98 -1.75 -6.95 11.49
C LEU A 98 -2.40 -7.82 12.56
N GLN A 99 -1.84 -9.00 12.84
CA GLN A 99 -2.34 -9.91 13.89
C GLN A 99 -2.24 -9.28 15.29
N GLN A 100 -1.11 -8.66 15.61
CA GLN A 100 -0.87 -8.01 16.92
C GLN A 100 -1.78 -6.80 17.16
N THR A 101 -2.21 -6.12 16.12
CA THR A 101 -3.11 -4.96 16.24
C THR A 101 -4.59 -5.34 16.27
N GLY A 102 -4.94 -6.62 16.18
CA GLY A 102 -6.33 -7.07 16.11
C GLY A 102 -7.04 -6.70 14.79
N CYS A 103 -6.28 -6.32 13.77
CA CYS A 103 -6.83 -6.00 12.47
C CYS A 103 -7.45 -7.25 11.84
N ARG A 104 -8.73 -7.16 11.44
CA ARG A 104 -9.43 -8.26 10.77
C ARG A 104 -9.08 -8.26 9.28
N VAL A 105 -8.49 -9.34 8.80
CA VAL A 105 -8.26 -9.56 7.36
C VAL A 105 -9.31 -10.52 6.84
N VAL A 106 -10.07 -10.09 5.83
CA VAL A 106 -11.13 -10.89 5.20
C VAL A 106 -10.78 -11.09 3.74
N ARG A 107 -10.81 -12.35 3.29
CA ARG A 107 -10.67 -12.66 1.87
C ARG A 107 -11.96 -12.28 1.15
N ALA A 108 -11.93 -11.13 0.47
CA ALA A 108 -13.06 -10.62 -0.29
C ALA A 108 -12.58 -9.62 -1.35
N ARG A 109 -13.29 -9.54 -2.47
CA ARG A 109 -13.07 -8.52 -3.49
C ARG A 109 -14.10 -7.41 -3.31
N ALA A 110 -13.63 -6.19 -3.05
CA ALA A 110 -14.47 -5.01 -3.05
C ALA A 110 -15.01 -4.75 -4.47
N GLN A 111 -16.32 -4.63 -4.60
CA GLN A 111 -17.01 -4.36 -5.85
C GLN A 111 -17.50 -2.91 -5.94
N ALA A 112 -18.04 -2.39 -4.86
CA ALA A 112 -18.61 -1.04 -4.84
C ALA A 112 -18.46 -0.39 -3.47
N LEU A 113 -18.36 0.95 -3.46
CA LEU A 113 -18.54 1.76 -2.27
C LEU A 113 -20.03 1.99 -2.05
N LEU A 114 -20.47 1.91 -0.79
CA LEU A 114 -21.82 2.30 -0.38
C LEU A 114 -21.77 3.79 -0.02
N LEU A 115 -22.49 4.59 -0.78
CA LEU A 115 -22.53 6.04 -0.59
C LEU A 115 -23.96 6.46 -0.20
N LYS A 116 -24.07 7.36 0.77
CA LYS A 116 -25.32 7.99 1.18
C LYS A 116 -25.05 9.46 1.47
N ASN A 117 -25.79 10.35 0.83
CA ASN A 117 -25.66 11.80 1.00
C ASN A 117 -24.20 12.30 0.82
N GLY A 118 -23.48 11.79 -0.21
CA GLY A 118 -22.10 12.14 -0.49
C GLY A 118 -21.06 11.59 0.49
N ARG A 119 -21.45 10.73 1.42
CA ARG A 119 -20.54 10.10 2.39
C ARG A 119 -20.48 8.59 2.20
N VAL A 120 -19.28 8.02 2.37
CA VAL A 120 -19.11 6.57 2.39
C VAL A 120 -19.78 5.98 3.65
N GLN A 121 -20.44 4.85 3.46
CA GLN A 121 -21.09 4.08 4.54
C GLN A 121 -20.51 2.66 4.64
N GLY A 122 -19.65 2.29 3.72
CA GLY A 122 -19.04 0.96 3.68
C GLY A 122 -18.68 0.49 2.28
N VAL A 123 -18.48 -0.81 2.19
CA VAL A 123 -18.07 -1.52 0.97
C VAL A 123 -19.00 -2.70 0.74
N ARG A 124 -19.43 -2.91 -0.49
CA ARG A 124 -20.07 -4.14 -0.95
C ARG A 124 -19.04 -4.98 -1.70
N THR A 125 -18.98 -6.24 -1.39
CA THR A 125 -18.09 -7.22 -2.04
C THR A 125 -18.77 -7.92 -3.22
N GLU A 126 -17.97 -8.60 -4.04
CA GLU A 126 -18.44 -9.32 -5.23
C GLU A 126 -19.44 -10.45 -4.91
N ASP A 127 -19.30 -11.08 -3.72
CA ASP A 127 -20.23 -12.08 -3.18
C ASP A 127 -21.46 -11.47 -2.47
N GLY A 128 -21.66 -10.15 -2.61
CA GLY A 128 -22.83 -9.43 -2.10
C GLY A 128 -22.77 -9.05 -0.61
N LYS A 129 -21.72 -9.41 0.12
CA LYS A 129 -21.58 -9.04 1.53
C LYS A 129 -21.33 -7.54 1.68
N ILE A 130 -21.83 -6.99 2.77
CA ILE A 130 -21.68 -5.57 3.13
C ILE A 130 -20.80 -5.46 4.36
N PHE A 131 -19.80 -4.57 4.25
CA PHE A 131 -18.93 -4.16 5.35
C PHE A 131 -19.19 -2.67 5.62
N SER A 132 -19.92 -2.37 6.69
CA SER A 132 -20.17 -0.99 7.12
C SER A 132 -18.87 -0.37 7.64
N ALA A 133 -18.63 0.90 7.30
CA ALA A 133 -17.46 1.63 7.75
C ALA A 133 -17.70 3.15 7.66
N ASP A 134 -17.18 3.90 8.61
CA ASP A 134 -17.20 5.37 8.61
C ASP A 134 -16.19 5.95 7.61
N CYS A 135 -15.09 5.23 7.35
CA CYS A 135 -14.05 5.60 6.40
C CYS A 135 -13.58 4.38 5.60
N VAL A 136 -13.23 4.60 4.35
CA VAL A 136 -12.66 3.56 3.48
C VAL A 136 -11.35 4.06 2.87
N ILE A 137 -10.29 3.26 3.01
CA ILE A 137 -8.99 3.50 2.35
C ILE A 137 -8.91 2.59 1.13
N ILE A 138 -8.82 3.17 -0.06
CA ILE A 138 -8.61 2.44 -1.31
C ILE A 138 -7.11 2.20 -1.47
N ALA A 139 -6.67 0.95 -1.28
CA ALA A 139 -5.27 0.54 -1.36
C ALA A 139 -5.08 -0.63 -2.35
N CYS A 140 -5.89 -0.67 -3.42
CA CYS A 140 -5.96 -1.79 -4.37
C CYS A 140 -4.76 -1.87 -5.35
N GLY A 141 -3.82 -0.92 -5.28
CA GLY A 141 -2.74 -0.81 -6.26
C GLY A 141 -3.20 -0.29 -7.61
N GLY A 142 -2.32 -0.32 -8.60
CA GLY A 142 -2.55 0.18 -9.96
C GLY A 142 -2.86 -0.93 -10.98
N LEU A 143 -2.25 -0.82 -12.17
CA LEU A 143 -2.46 -1.76 -13.29
C LEU A 143 -1.27 -2.69 -13.55
N SER A 144 -0.13 -2.44 -12.92
CA SER A 144 1.07 -3.25 -13.14
C SER A 144 0.98 -4.60 -12.45
N TYR A 145 1.43 -5.66 -13.14
CA TYR A 145 1.40 -7.04 -12.66
C TYR A 145 0.01 -7.52 -12.21
N PRO A 146 -0.98 -7.61 -13.13
CA PRO A 146 -2.39 -7.94 -12.79
C PRO A 146 -2.54 -9.26 -12.01
N ARG A 147 -1.64 -10.24 -12.25
CA ARG A 147 -1.61 -11.51 -11.51
C ARG A 147 -1.40 -11.36 -10.01
N THR A 148 -0.94 -10.20 -9.54
CA THR A 148 -0.80 -9.90 -8.10
C THR A 148 -2.06 -9.30 -7.49
N GLY A 149 -3.10 -9.06 -8.28
CA GLY A 149 -4.34 -8.42 -7.86
C GLY A 149 -4.45 -6.94 -8.23
N SER A 150 -3.42 -6.34 -8.84
CA SER A 150 -3.41 -4.94 -9.29
C SER A 150 -4.13 -4.79 -10.63
N THR A 151 -5.45 -4.78 -10.63
CA THR A 151 -6.32 -4.76 -11.83
C THR A 151 -7.02 -3.42 -12.07
N GLY A 152 -6.65 -2.37 -11.32
CA GLY A 152 -7.24 -1.04 -11.48
C GLY A 152 -8.60 -0.86 -10.79
N ASP A 153 -9.06 -1.82 -9.99
CA ASP A 153 -10.35 -1.74 -9.27
C ASP A 153 -10.45 -0.44 -8.45
N GLY A 154 -9.34 0.02 -7.86
CA GLY A 154 -9.30 1.26 -7.07
C GLY A 154 -9.68 2.51 -7.87
N TYR A 155 -9.32 2.58 -9.14
CA TYR A 155 -9.70 3.73 -9.99
C TYR A 155 -11.21 3.78 -10.25
N SER A 156 -11.83 2.62 -10.46
CA SER A 156 -13.29 2.52 -10.64
C SER A 156 -14.03 2.91 -9.36
N LEU A 157 -13.56 2.42 -8.20
CA LEU A 157 -14.13 2.78 -6.90
C LEU A 157 -13.99 4.28 -6.61
N ALA A 158 -12.83 4.88 -6.91
CA ALA A 158 -12.61 6.31 -6.74
C ALA A 158 -13.54 7.15 -7.63
N ARG A 159 -13.67 6.80 -8.92
CA ARG A 159 -14.61 7.48 -9.83
C ARG A 159 -16.06 7.38 -9.36
N ALA A 160 -16.47 6.22 -8.89
CA ALA A 160 -17.82 6.03 -8.35
C ALA A 160 -18.08 6.90 -7.11
N ALA A 161 -17.04 7.29 -6.37
CA ALA A 161 -17.11 8.22 -5.24
C ALA A 161 -17.00 9.69 -5.66
N GLY A 162 -16.95 10.01 -6.97
CA GLY A 162 -16.88 11.37 -7.49
C GLY A 162 -15.47 11.93 -7.66
N HIS A 163 -14.43 11.12 -7.49
CA HIS A 163 -13.05 11.56 -7.74
C HIS A 163 -12.71 11.56 -9.22
N THR A 164 -11.94 12.54 -9.65
CA THR A 164 -11.31 12.56 -10.97
C THR A 164 -10.05 11.68 -10.93
N VAL A 165 -9.90 10.81 -11.94
CA VAL A 165 -8.69 10.03 -12.15
C VAL A 165 -8.03 10.54 -13.42
N THR A 166 -6.82 11.09 -13.28
CA THR A 166 -6.01 11.55 -14.42
C THR A 166 -5.69 10.42 -15.39
N PRO A 167 -5.35 10.70 -16.65
CA PRO A 167 -4.91 9.68 -17.59
C PRO A 167 -3.80 8.80 -16.99
N LEU A 168 -3.94 7.49 -17.13
CA LEU A 168 -2.98 6.54 -16.61
C LEU A 168 -1.83 6.37 -17.60
N GLY A 169 -0.60 6.41 -17.10
CA GLY A 169 0.59 6.19 -17.89
C GLY A 169 1.60 5.30 -17.16
N PRO A 170 2.58 4.71 -17.87
CA PRO A 170 3.66 3.98 -17.23
C PRO A 170 4.57 4.95 -16.45
N SER A 171 5.01 4.53 -15.27
CA SER A 171 5.93 5.30 -14.43
C SER A 171 7.36 4.76 -14.49
N LEU A 172 7.50 3.44 -14.55
CA LEU A 172 8.79 2.75 -14.64
C LEU A 172 8.64 1.55 -15.56
N VAL A 173 9.45 1.49 -16.61
CA VAL A 173 9.51 0.38 -17.57
C VAL A 173 10.95 -0.11 -17.71
N PRO A 174 11.19 -1.42 -17.91
CA PRO A 174 12.51 -1.89 -18.25
C PRO A 174 12.91 -1.36 -19.64
N LEU A 175 14.18 -0.98 -19.78
CA LEU A 175 14.78 -0.77 -21.09
C LEU A 175 15.15 -2.15 -21.67
N VAL A 176 14.80 -2.38 -22.92
CA VAL A 176 15.12 -3.61 -23.67
C VAL A 176 16.24 -3.31 -24.64
#